data_6041a82c7e15e3a65bdf5f8a3c15d7f6
#
_entry.id   6041a82c7e15e3a65bdf5f8a3c15d7f6
#
_cell.length_a   1.000
_cell.length_b   1.000
_cell.length_c   1.000
_cell.angle_alpha   90.00
_cell.angle_beta   90.00
_cell.angle_gamma   90.00
#
_symmetry.space_group_name_H-M   'P 1'
#
loop_
_entity.id
_entity.type
_entity.pdbx_description
1 polymer ?
#
loop_
_entity_poly.entity_id
_entity_poly.type
_entity_poly.pdbx_seq_one_letter_code
_entity_poly.pdbx_strand_id
1 'polypeptide(L)'
;VYNLGMSGFDDHYKLRRGDFSVVTGVPSSGKSTFLNHMMCKVIKEHGMKVCFASFEQSPQTDHHRALRKWWYWSYKNNTAPHKTFERDEDAEEFSTWLDTYFRIIYPSWDDSVDIDWLLERMTAAVVQEDCDIVVIDPFNEMEHNTSGESMTLYIGWFIKTLKRFASKHNVHVIVVAHPRKINKDAKGNVELPTLYDIEQSAMWYNKADLGVIIHRRDGVTLARVAKSRYEDIIGKRGDTHFIFDEETAHFNEYIPEIFE
;
A
#
# COMPACT_ATOMS: atom_id res chain seq x y z
N VAL A 1 6.72 12.04 11.83
CA VAL A 1 7.40 10.94 11.14
C VAL A 1 7.27 9.71 12.00
N TYR A 2 6.86 8.59 11.41
CA TYR A 2 6.48 7.38 12.10
C TYR A 2 7.18 6.18 11.46
N ASN A 3 7.82 5.36 12.27
CA ASN A 3 8.32 4.05 11.86
C ASN A 3 7.13 3.10 11.66
N LEU A 4 7.30 2.12 10.79
CA LEU A 4 6.24 1.12 10.55
C LEU A 4 6.28 -0.03 11.57
N GLY A 5 7.38 -0.18 12.31
CA GLY A 5 7.67 -1.37 13.10
C GLY A 5 8.18 -2.54 12.24
N MET A 6 8.81 -2.23 11.11
CA MET A 6 9.39 -3.17 10.15
C MET A 6 10.90 -2.95 10.08
N SER A 7 11.64 -3.47 11.04
CA SER A 7 13.08 -3.24 11.32
C SER A 7 13.92 -2.63 10.20
N GLY A 8 14.46 -3.44 9.30
CA GLY A 8 15.32 -2.93 8.21
C GLY A 8 14.60 -2.06 7.21
N PHE A 9 13.26 -2.23 7.04
CA PHE A 9 12.50 -1.36 6.15
C PHE A 9 12.30 0.04 6.72
N ASP A 10 12.25 0.19 8.04
CA ASP A 10 12.15 1.49 8.74
C ASP A 10 13.38 2.40 8.51
N ASP A 11 14.53 1.85 8.12
CA ASP A 11 15.68 2.64 7.70
C ASP A 11 15.48 3.31 6.35
N HIS A 12 14.59 2.75 5.54
CA HIS A 12 14.32 3.18 4.17
C HIS A 12 12.99 3.88 3.98
N TYR A 13 11.98 3.55 4.79
CA TYR A 13 10.64 4.09 4.66
C TYR A 13 10.05 4.48 6.02
N LYS A 14 9.72 5.76 6.17
CA LYS A 14 8.96 6.27 7.32
C LYS A 14 7.75 7.04 6.84
N LEU A 15 6.63 6.86 7.52
CA LEU A 15 5.44 7.65 7.26
C LEU A 15 5.61 9.07 7.78
N ARG A 16 5.29 10.05 6.95
CA ARG A 16 5.14 11.44 7.36
C ARG A 16 3.79 11.94 6.87
N ARG A 17 2.99 12.50 7.76
CA ARG A 17 1.72 13.14 7.39
C ARG A 17 1.99 14.31 6.45
N GLY A 18 1.13 14.50 5.48
CA GLY A 18 1.28 15.48 4.42
C GLY A 18 2.05 15.01 3.19
N ASP A 19 2.67 13.82 3.23
CA ASP A 19 3.43 13.26 2.12
C ASP A 19 2.61 12.33 1.22
N PHE A 20 3.16 12.11 0.05
CA PHE A 20 2.63 11.25 -1.00
C PHE A 20 3.65 10.17 -1.39
N SER A 21 3.22 8.93 -1.31
CA SER A 21 4.01 7.76 -1.73
C SER A 21 3.41 7.10 -2.96
N VAL A 22 4.25 6.62 -3.86
CA VAL A 22 3.86 5.73 -4.95
C VAL A 22 4.44 4.34 -4.72
N VAL A 23 3.62 3.31 -4.91
CA VAL A 23 4.01 1.90 -4.84
C VAL A 23 3.78 1.26 -6.19
N THR A 24 4.79 0.58 -6.72
CA THR A 24 4.67 -0.14 -7.99
C THR A 24 5.25 -1.55 -7.89
N GLY A 25 5.04 -2.33 -8.92
CA GLY A 25 5.50 -3.71 -9.06
C GLY A 25 4.61 -4.43 -10.07
N VAL A 26 5.13 -5.46 -10.70
CA VAL A 26 4.38 -6.24 -11.70
C VAL A 26 3.11 -6.86 -11.08
N PRO A 27 2.10 -7.20 -11.88
CA PRO A 27 0.94 -7.95 -11.40
C PRO A 27 1.36 -9.17 -10.60
N SER A 28 0.62 -9.49 -9.56
CA SER A 28 0.89 -10.63 -8.65
C SER A 28 2.22 -10.59 -7.88
N SER A 29 2.90 -9.45 -7.82
CA SER A 29 4.11 -9.28 -7.00
C SER A 29 3.82 -9.13 -5.49
N GLY A 30 2.56 -9.09 -5.08
CA GLY A 30 2.15 -8.99 -3.68
C GLY A 30 2.04 -7.57 -3.13
N LYS A 31 1.87 -6.53 -3.97
CA LYS A 31 1.74 -5.12 -3.56
C LYS A 31 0.66 -4.91 -2.50
N SER A 32 -0.57 -5.31 -2.80
CA SER A 32 -1.72 -5.13 -1.90
C SER A 32 -1.55 -5.93 -0.60
N THR A 33 -0.97 -7.13 -0.69
CA THR A 33 -0.66 -7.96 0.49
C THR A 33 0.40 -7.30 1.37
N PHE A 34 1.44 -6.71 0.76
CA PHE A 34 2.48 -5.98 1.47
C PHE A 34 1.92 -4.72 2.13
N LEU A 35 1.07 -3.97 1.41
CA LEU A 35 0.40 -2.79 1.96
C LEU A 35 -0.53 -3.15 3.12
N ASN A 36 -1.30 -4.24 3.04
CA ASN A 36 -2.11 -4.71 4.17
C ASN A 36 -1.24 -4.97 5.40
N HIS A 37 -0.13 -5.70 5.26
CA HIS A 37 0.81 -5.93 6.35
C HIS A 37 1.38 -4.63 6.91
N MET A 38 1.86 -3.74 6.03
CA MET A 38 2.42 -2.44 6.39
C MET A 38 1.43 -1.59 7.19
N MET A 39 0.16 -1.53 6.75
CA MET A 39 -0.88 -0.78 7.46
C MET A 39 -1.24 -1.41 8.80
N CYS A 40 -1.34 -2.74 8.89
CA CYS A 40 -1.54 -3.42 10.15
C CYS A 40 -0.40 -3.15 11.16
N LYS A 41 0.84 -3.10 10.70
CA LYS A 41 1.99 -2.72 11.53
C LYS A 41 1.85 -1.31 12.08
N VAL A 42 1.52 -0.35 11.22
CA VAL A 42 1.32 1.06 11.63
C VAL A 42 0.19 1.20 12.63
N ILE A 43 -0.91 0.48 12.44
CA ILE A 43 -2.02 0.44 13.41
C ILE A 43 -1.53 -0.08 14.76
N LYS A 44 -0.78 -1.19 14.76
CA LYS A 44 -0.28 -1.80 15.99
C LYS A 44 0.69 -0.89 16.75
N GLU A 45 1.58 -0.20 16.02
CA GLU A 45 2.62 0.65 16.62
C GLU A 45 2.08 2.02 17.07
N HIS A 46 1.11 2.59 16.34
CA HIS A 46 0.71 4.00 16.51
C HIS A 46 -0.78 4.22 16.69
N GLY A 47 -1.63 3.19 16.54
CA GLY A 47 -3.09 3.34 16.59
C GLY A 47 -3.65 4.22 15.48
N MET A 48 -2.96 4.32 14.34
CA MET A 48 -3.41 5.11 13.20
C MET A 48 -4.59 4.44 12.51
N LYS A 49 -5.53 5.26 12.03
CA LYS A 49 -6.66 4.79 11.23
C LYS A 49 -6.33 4.86 9.75
N VAL A 50 -6.71 3.82 9.01
CA VAL A 50 -6.36 3.63 7.61
C VAL A 50 -7.61 3.54 6.76
N CYS A 51 -7.63 4.26 5.64
CA CYS A 51 -8.63 4.12 4.60
C CYS A 51 -8.02 3.45 3.37
N PHE A 52 -8.62 2.34 2.90
CA PHE A 52 -8.29 1.72 1.62
C PHE A 52 -9.37 2.05 0.58
N ALA A 53 -8.99 2.73 -0.49
CA ALA A 53 -9.77 2.79 -1.71
C ALA A 53 -9.31 1.61 -2.59
N SER A 54 -10.08 0.53 -2.55
CA SER A 54 -9.75 -0.75 -3.17
C SER A 54 -10.63 -0.99 -4.39
N PHE A 55 -10.03 -1.13 -5.55
CA PHE A 55 -10.75 -1.27 -6.82
C PHE A 55 -10.63 -2.67 -7.43
N GLU A 56 -9.62 -3.45 -7.02
CA GLU A 56 -9.42 -4.84 -7.47
C GLU A 56 -9.83 -5.87 -6.42
N GLN A 57 -9.63 -5.57 -5.13
CA GLN A 57 -9.84 -6.53 -4.06
C GLN A 57 -11.18 -6.32 -3.35
N SER A 58 -11.94 -7.41 -3.21
CA SER A 58 -13.19 -7.37 -2.45
C SER A 58 -12.93 -7.15 -0.95
N PRO A 59 -13.65 -6.21 -0.31
CA PRO A 59 -13.54 -6.00 1.12
C PRO A 59 -13.83 -7.26 1.94
N GLN A 60 -14.87 -8.00 1.60
CA GLN A 60 -15.37 -9.13 2.37
C GLN A 60 -14.50 -10.39 2.22
N THR A 61 -13.97 -10.64 1.03
CA THR A 61 -13.23 -11.88 0.75
C THR A 61 -11.74 -11.69 0.89
N ASP A 62 -11.17 -10.63 0.32
CA ASP A 62 -9.72 -10.50 0.19
C ASP A 62 -9.11 -9.74 1.37
N HIS A 63 -9.56 -8.50 1.61
CA HIS A 63 -9.06 -7.69 2.73
C HIS A 63 -9.39 -8.33 4.07
N HIS A 64 -10.65 -8.64 4.32
CA HIS A 64 -11.10 -9.22 5.59
C HIS A 64 -10.33 -10.51 5.94
N ARG A 65 -10.11 -11.39 4.95
CA ARG A 65 -9.36 -12.63 5.16
C ARG A 65 -7.90 -12.39 5.55
N ALA A 66 -7.22 -11.48 4.85
CA ALA A 66 -5.83 -11.15 5.13
C ALA A 66 -5.67 -10.45 6.49
N LEU A 67 -6.52 -9.47 6.77
CA LEU A 67 -6.52 -8.71 8.02
C LEU A 67 -6.83 -9.60 9.23
N ARG A 68 -7.78 -10.54 9.09
CA ARG A 68 -8.12 -11.49 10.14
C ARG A 68 -6.94 -12.38 10.53
N LYS A 69 -6.23 -12.96 9.55
CA LYS A 69 -5.03 -13.78 9.78
C LYS A 69 -3.96 -12.97 10.52
N TRP A 70 -3.70 -11.76 10.02
CA TRP A 70 -2.71 -10.88 10.59
C TRP A 70 -3.04 -10.49 12.03
N TRP A 71 -4.30 -10.09 12.29
CA TRP A 71 -4.78 -9.70 13.60
C TRP A 71 -4.67 -10.83 14.61
N TYR A 72 -5.16 -12.03 14.24
CA TYR A 72 -5.17 -13.18 15.12
C TYR A 72 -3.75 -13.55 15.57
N TRP A 73 -2.82 -13.65 14.62
CA TRP A 73 -1.42 -13.89 14.91
C TRP A 73 -0.82 -12.82 15.80
N SER A 74 -1.10 -11.55 15.54
CA SER A 74 -0.47 -10.41 16.21
C SER A 74 -0.99 -10.15 17.61
N TYR A 75 -2.26 -10.49 17.92
CA TYR A 75 -2.92 -10.15 19.17
C TYR A 75 -3.33 -11.34 20.03
N LYS A 76 -3.44 -12.55 19.48
CA LYS A 76 -3.89 -13.76 20.19
C LYS A 76 -2.79 -14.79 20.41
N ASN A 77 -1.52 -14.44 20.24
CA ASN A 77 -0.36 -15.28 20.54
C ASN A 77 -0.33 -16.66 19.86
N ASN A 78 -0.29 -16.69 18.53
CA ASN A 78 0.31 -17.74 17.75
C ASN A 78 -0.34 -19.07 17.54
N THR A 79 -1.55 -19.25 17.83
CA THR A 79 -2.24 -20.44 17.35
C THR A 79 -3.28 -20.02 16.33
N ALA A 80 -2.81 -19.51 15.18
CA ALA A 80 -3.72 -19.00 14.17
C ALA A 80 -4.63 -20.10 13.65
N PRO A 81 -5.91 -20.06 13.91
CA PRO A 81 -6.86 -20.89 13.19
C PRO A 81 -6.93 -20.39 11.75
N HIS A 82 -6.48 -21.20 10.83
CA HIS A 82 -6.38 -20.83 9.42
C HIS A 82 -7.72 -20.55 8.74
N LYS A 83 -8.82 -20.91 9.36
CA LYS A 83 -10.12 -20.94 8.69
C LYS A 83 -11.25 -20.22 9.41
N THR A 84 -11.31 -20.26 10.72
CA THR A 84 -12.38 -19.68 11.52
C THR A 84 -11.83 -19.20 12.84
N PHE A 85 -12.47 -18.23 13.48
CA PHE A 85 -12.21 -17.96 14.89
C PHE A 85 -12.65 -19.18 15.71
N GLU A 86 -11.82 -19.58 16.67
CA GLU A 86 -12.15 -20.72 17.54
C GLU A 86 -13.21 -20.31 18.59
N ARG A 87 -13.29 -19.01 18.89
CA ARG A 87 -14.23 -18.47 19.88
C ARG A 87 -14.96 -17.27 19.28
N ASP A 88 -16.23 -17.14 19.64
CA ASP A 88 -17.07 -16.01 19.23
C ASP A 88 -16.51 -14.67 19.73
N GLU A 89 -15.91 -14.65 20.93
CA GLU A 89 -15.24 -13.47 21.50
C GLU A 89 -14.12 -12.94 20.60
N ASP A 90 -13.31 -13.82 20.01
CA ASP A 90 -12.23 -13.41 19.10
C ASP A 90 -12.79 -12.78 17.82
N ALA A 91 -13.93 -13.25 17.34
CA ALA A 91 -14.62 -12.68 16.20
C ALA A 91 -15.15 -11.27 16.49
N GLU A 92 -15.73 -11.05 17.66
CA GLU A 92 -16.22 -9.75 18.11
C GLU A 92 -15.07 -8.75 18.32
N GLU A 93 -13.97 -9.18 18.93
CA GLU A 93 -12.79 -8.32 19.12
C GLU A 93 -12.16 -7.93 17.79
N PHE A 94 -12.05 -8.88 16.84
CA PHE A 94 -11.55 -8.57 15.50
C PHE A 94 -12.47 -7.58 14.76
N SER A 95 -13.78 -7.79 14.83
CA SER A 95 -14.75 -6.87 14.23
C SER A 95 -14.61 -5.46 14.80
N THR A 96 -14.50 -5.35 16.12
CA THR A 96 -14.29 -4.08 16.81
C THR A 96 -12.98 -3.41 16.38
N TRP A 97 -11.90 -4.17 16.27
CA TRP A 97 -10.62 -3.67 15.79
C TRP A 97 -10.71 -3.18 14.34
N LEU A 98 -11.35 -3.97 13.46
CA LEU A 98 -11.54 -3.62 12.06
C LEU A 98 -12.34 -2.32 11.93
N ASP A 99 -13.47 -2.23 12.63
CA ASP A 99 -14.34 -1.05 12.60
C ASP A 99 -13.67 0.19 13.22
N THR A 100 -12.73 0.00 14.12
CA THR A 100 -11.98 1.10 14.73
C THR A 100 -10.93 1.67 13.78
N TYR A 101 -10.18 0.81 13.11
CA TYR A 101 -8.95 1.20 12.43
C TYR A 101 -9.02 1.20 10.90
N PHE A 102 -9.96 0.48 10.29
CA PHE A 102 -10.07 0.40 8.84
C PHE A 102 -11.35 1.02 8.31
N ARG A 103 -11.20 1.75 7.21
CA ARG A 103 -12.29 2.15 6.32
C ARG A 103 -11.97 1.66 4.93
N ILE A 104 -12.96 1.13 4.23
CA ILE A 104 -12.76 0.63 2.87
C ILE A 104 -13.73 1.36 1.95
N ILE A 105 -13.16 2.09 1.00
CA ILE A 105 -13.89 2.68 -0.12
C ILE A 105 -13.89 1.63 -1.23
N TYR A 106 -15.08 1.15 -1.56
CA TYR A 106 -15.28 0.17 -2.60
C TYR A 106 -16.42 0.63 -3.52
N PRO A 107 -16.21 0.68 -4.84
CA PRO A 107 -17.24 1.18 -5.75
C PRO A 107 -18.41 0.21 -5.88
N SER A 108 -19.61 0.75 -6.06
CA SER A 108 -20.76 0.00 -6.54
C SER A 108 -20.70 -0.14 -8.06
N TRP A 109 -21.54 -1.01 -8.61
CA TRP A 109 -21.58 -1.27 -10.06
C TRP A 109 -21.92 -0.04 -10.91
N ASP A 110 -22.61 0.93 -10.33
CA ASP A 110 -23.08 2.14 -11.01
C ASP A 110 -22.17 3.36 -10.76
N ASP A 111 -21.10 3.22 -9.96
CA ASP A 111 -20.18 4.31 -9.67
C ASP A 111 -19.23 4.57 -10.85
N SER A 112 -19.07 5.83 -11.22
CA SER A 112 -17.97 6.31 -12.06
C SER A 112 -16.80 6.63 -11.14
N VAL A 113 -15.77 5.79 -11.16
CA VAL A 113 -14.63 5.85 -10.24
C VAL A 113 -13.58 6.83 -10.76
N ASP A 114 -13.96 8.10 -10.84
CA ASP A 114 -13.05 9.18 -11.19
C ASP A 114 -12.41 9.84 -9.94
N ILE A 115 -11.59 10.85 -10.15
CA ILE A 115 -10.92 11.53 -9.04
C ILE A 115 -11.88 12.31 -8.15
N ASP A 116 -12.95 12.87 -8.67
CA ASP A 116 -13.92 13.66 -7.89
C ASP A 116 -14.71 12.73 -6.96
N TRP A 117 -15.16 11.59 -7.48
CA TRP A 117 -15.76 10.51 -6.70
C TRP A 117 -14.84 10.03 -5.57
N LEU A 118 -13.54 9.85 -5.89
CA LEU A 118 -12.55 9.40 -4.91
C LEU A 118 -12.31 10.47 -3.83
N LEU A 119 -12.11 11.73 -4.21
CA LEU A 119 -11.84 12.83 -3.27
C LEU A 119 -13.00 13.05 -2.29
N GLU A 120 -14.25 12.92 -2.74
CA GLU A 120 -15.43 13.03 -1.87
C GLU A 120 -15.35 11.99 -0.75
N ARG A 121 -15.12 10.72 -1.10
CA ARG A 121 -15.06 9.60 -0.14
C ARG A 121 -13.83 9.63 0.75
N MET A 122 -12.68 10.00 0.20
CA MET A 122 -11.47 10.24 1.00
C MET A 122 -11.68 11.36 2.01
N THR A 123 -12.38 12.43 1.62
CA THR A 123 -12.69 13.54 2.53
C THR A 123 -13.58 13.07 3.67
N ALA A 124 -14.60 12.27 3.38
CA ALA A 124 -15.45 11.68 4.42
C ALA A 124 -14.63 10.79 5.38
N ALA A 125 -13.79 9.89 4.83
CA ALA A 125 -12.95 9.02 5.65
C ALA A 125 -11.98 9.80 6.56
N VAL A 126 -11.41 10.88 6.06
CA VAL A 126 -10.44 11.68 6.83
C VAL A 126 -11.13 12.63 7.82
N VAL A 127 -12.20 13.31 7.41
CA VAL A 127 -12.83 14.36 8.23
C VAL A 127 -13.85 13.79 9.22
N GLN A 128 -14.59 12.74 8.84
CA GLN A 128 -15.64 12.17 9.69
C GLN A 128 -15.16 10.99 10.51
N GLU A 129 -14.18 10.22 9.99
CA GLU A 129 -13.71 8.99 10.60
C GLU A 129 -12.27 9.07 11.13
N ASP A 130 -11.63 10.23 11.00
CA ASP A 130 -10.26 10.52 11.47
C ASP A 130 -9.18 9.61 10.87
N CYS A 131 -9.31 9.19 9.60
CA CYS A 131 -8.28 8.41 8.95
C CYS A 131 -6.99 9.22 8.79
N ASP A 132 -5.87 8.61 9.14
CA ASP A 132 -4.52 9.19 9.09
C ASP A 132 -3.80 8.89 7.78
N ILE A 133 -4.16 7.77 7.15
CA ILE A 133 -3.54 7.23 5.94
C ILE A 133 -4.63 6.86 4.95
N VAL A 134 -4.41 7.21 3.68
CA VAL A 134 -5.27 6.76 2.58
C VAL A 134 -4.42 5.97 1.58
N VAL A 135 -4.85 4.76 1.29
CA VAL A 135 -4.26 3.88 0.27
C VAL A 135 -5.21 3.78 -0.91
N ILE A 136 -4.73 4.03 -2.11
CA ILE A 136 -5.47 3.92 -3.37
C ILE A 136 -4.87 2.76 -4.17
N ASP A 137 -5.63 1.68 -4.38
CA ASP A 137 -5.12 0.43 -4.95
C ASP A 137 -6.08 -0.18 -5.97
N PRO A 138 -5.74 -0.09 -7.28
CA PRO A 138 -4.72 0.74 -7.92
C PRO A 138 -5.30 1.95 -8.69
N PHE A 139 -4.43 2.89 -9.07
CA PHE A 139 -4.74 4.00 -9.99
C PHE A 139 -5.29 3.52 -11.33
N ASN A 140 -4.77 2.41 -11.85
CA ASN A 140 -5.09 1.90 -13.17
C ASN A 140 -6.54 1.45 -13.35
N GLU A 141 -7.26 1.17 -12.26
CA GLU A 141 -8.68 0.79 -12.27
C GLU A 141 -9.62 1.99 -12.17
N MET A 142 -9.09 3.20 -12.05
CA MET A 142 -9.89 4.42 -12.02
C MET A 142 -10.23 4.90 -13.43
N GLU A 143 -11.32 5.64 -13.55
CA GLU A 143 -11.66 6.37 -14.77
C GLU A 143 -10.82 7.64 -14.90
N HIS A 144 -10.22 7.84 -16.07
CA HIS A 144 -9.34 8.98 -16.34
C HIS A 144 -9.96 9.90 -17.37
N ASN A 145 -10.63 10.95 -16.91
CA ASN A 145 -11.12 12.01 -17.77
C ASN A 145 -9.98 12.99 -18.09
N THR A 146 -9.33 12.81 -19.22
CA THR A 146 -8.21 13.67 -19.66
C THR A 146 -8.69 14.98 -20.28
N SER A 147 -9.97 15.13 -20.56
CA SER A 147 -10.54 16.32 -21.26
C SER A 147 -9.80 16.67 -22.58
N GLY A 148 -9.25 15.64 -23.26
CA GLY A 148 -8.48 15.81 -24.49
C GLY A 148 -6.99 16.11 -24.29
N GLU A 149 -6.52 16.24 -23.06
CA GLU A 149 -5.10 16.37 -22.74
C GLU A 149 -4.35 15.03 -22.77
N SER A 150 -3.02 15.08 -22.78
CA SER A 150 -2.23 13.86 -22.69
C SER A 150 -2.34 13.23 -21.29
N MET A 151 -2.29 11.90 -21.22
CA MET A 151 -2.29 11.17 -19.95
C MET A 151 -1.13 11.62 -19.03
N THR A 152 0.00 12.01 -19.56
CA THR A 152 1.12 12.55 -18.77
C THR A 152 0.72 13.83 -18.02
N LEU A 153 0.00 14.73 -18.67
CA LEU A 153 -0.49 15.97 -18.02
C LEU A 153 -1.55 15.63 -16.96
N TYR A 154 -2.47 14.74 -17.29
CA TYR A 154 -3.48 14.25 -16.35
C TYR A 154 -2.84 13.65 -15.09
N ILE A 155 -1.87 12.73 -15.22
CA ILE A 155 -1.16 12.14 -14.09
C ILE A 155 -0.44 13.21 -13.27
N GLY A 156 0.18 14.17 -13.93
CA GLY A 156 0.82 15.30 -13.26
C GLY A 156 -0.14 16.12 -12.41
N TRP A 157 -1.35 16.36 -12.91
CA TRP A 157 -2.44 17.02 -12.20
C TRP A 157 -3.01 16.14 -11.08
N PHE A 158 -3.27 14.85 -11.34
CA PHE A 158 -3.75 13.87 -10.37
C PHE A 158 -2.84 13.82 -9.13
N ILE A 159 -1.53 13.61 -9.32
CA ILE A 159 -0.56 13.59 -8.21
C ILE A 159 -0.54 14.91 -7.46
N LYS A 160 -0.60 16.04 -8.17
CA LYS A 160 -0.65 17.37 -7.53
C LYS A 160 -1.89 17.54 -6.66
N THR A 161 -3.03 17.04 -7.12
CA THR A 161 -4.31 17.07 -6.41
C THR A 161 -4.24 16.25 -5.13
N LEU A 162 -3.73 15.01 -5.21
CA LEU A 162 -3.56 14.15 -4.03
C LEU A 162 -2.53 14.69 -3.04
N LYS A 163 -1.43 15.28 -3.51
CA LYS A 163 -0.46 15.95 -2.62
C LYS A 163 -1.07 17.14 -1.88
N ARG A 164 -1.91 17.92 -2.56
CA ARG A 164 -2.64 19.00 -1.91
C ARG A 164 -3.62 18.47 -0.87
N PHE A 165 -4.31 17.36 -1.18
CA PHE A 165 -5.19 16.69 -0.24
C PHE A 165 -4.40 16.21 1.00
N ALA A 166 -3.30 15.50 0.79
CA ALA A 166 -2.43 15.02 1.86
C ALA A 166 -1.96 16.15 2.79
N SER A 167 -1.46 17.24 2.19
CA SER A 167 -0.98 18.41 2.95
C SER A 167 -2.10 19.14 3.66
N LYS A 168 -3.26 19.37 2.99
CA LYS A 168 -4.41 20.09 3.55
C LYS A 168 -5.00 19.39 4.76
N HIS A 169 -5.12 18.05 4.68
CA HIS A 169 -5.74 17.24 5.72
C HIS A 169 -4.72 16.63 6.69
N ASN A 170 -3.43 16.88 6.49
CA ASN A 170 -2.34 16.33 7.30
C ASN A 170 -2.39 14.80 7.42
N VAL A 171 -2.59 14.12 6.29
CA VAL A 171 -2.64 12.66 6.15
C VAL A 171 -1.56 12.18 5.20
N HIS A 172 -1.21 10.89 5.25
CA HIS A 172 -0.32 10.28 4.26
C HIS A 172 -1.15 9.61 3.16
N VAL A 173 -0.81 9.88 1.90
CA VAL A 173 -1.48 9.26 0.75
C VAL A 173 -0.53 8.31 0.04
N ILE A 174 -0.95 7.05 -0.15
CA ILE A 174 -0.22 6.01 -0.88
C ILE A 174 -1.03 5.65 -2.11
N VAL A 175 -0.40 5.65 -3.29
CA VAL A 175 -1.04 5.22 -4.54
C VAL A 175 -0.28 4.04 -5.11
N VAL A 176 -1.00 2.96 -5.41
CA VAL A 176 -0.49 1.86 -6.23
C VAL A 176 -0.69 2.19 -7.69
N ALA A 177 0.39 2.14 -8.47
CA ALA A 177 0.34 2.35 -9.91
C ALA A 177 1.11 1.22 -10.61
N HIS A 178 0.49 0.60 -11.60
CA HIS A 178 1.07 -0.55 -12.30
C HIS A 178 2.14 -0.10 -13.29
N PRO A 179 3.22 -0.88 -13.45
CA PRO A 179 4.19 -0.62 -14.50
C PRO A 179 3.61 -1.02 -15.87
N ARG A 180 4.11 -0.40 -16.92
CA ARG A 180 3.94 -0.92 -18.28
C ARG A 180 4.49 -2.35 -18.36
N LYS A 181 4.20 -3.04 -19.46
CA LYS A 181 4.72 -4.40 -19.68
C LYS A 181 6.24 -4.43 -19.52
N ILE A 182 6.71 -5.20 -18.54
CA ILE A 182 8.12 -5.39 -18.24
C ILE A 182 8.65 -6.57 -19.05
N ASN A 183 9.88 -6.47 -19.53
CA ASN A 183 10.55 -7.53 -20.24
C ASN A 183 10.87 -8.72 -19.32
N LYS A 184 11.08 -9.86 -19.95
CA LYS A 184 11.60 -11.05 -19.26
C LYS A 184 13.07 -11.20 -19.62
N ASP A 185 13.86 -11.64 -18.65
CA ASP A 185 15.25 -12.03 -18.86
C ASP A 185 15.36 -13.29 -19.75
N ALA A 186 16.59 -13.68 -20.10
CA ALA A 186 16.85 -14.87 -20.92
C ALA A 186 16.38 -16.19 -20.27
N LYS A 187 16.10 -16.18 -18.95
CA LYS A 187 15.58 -17.32 -18.19
C LYS A 187 14.06 -17.27 -18.05
N GLY A 188 13.40 -16.26 -18.63
CA GLY A 188 11.96 -16.08 -18.57
C GLY A 188 11.45 -15.39 -17.31
N ASN A 189 12.32 -14.92 -16.41
CA ASN A 189 11.92 -14.18 -15.23
C ASN A 189 11.62 -12.73 -15.59
N VAL A 190 10.62 -12.16 -14.91
CA VAL A 190 10.29 -10.75 -15.06
C VAL A 190 11.39 -9.90 -14.44
N GLU A 191 11.94 -8.96 -15.22
CA GLU A 191 12.93 -8.01 -14.72
C GLU A 191 12.34 -7.12 -13.62
N LEU A 192 13.20 -6.66 -12.72
CA LEU A 192 12.82 -5.72 -11.67
C LEU A 192 12.43 -4.38 -12.30
N PRO A 193 11.18 -3.92 -12.15
CA PRO A 193 10.76 -2.62 -12.66
C PRO A 193 11.48 -1.47 -11.95
N THR A 194 11.49 -0.33 -12.58
CA THR A 194 11.87 0.95 -11.98
C THR A 194 10.64 1.85 -11.83
N LEU A 195 10.76 2.94 -11.09
CA LEU A 195 9.66 3.92 -10.99
C LEU A 195 9.37 4.64 -12.32
N TYR A 196 10.32 4.63 -13.26
CA TYR A 196 10.12 5.15 -14.63
C TYR A 196 9.32 4.20 -15.51
N ASP A 197 9.21 2.94 -15.12
CA ASP A 197 8.41 1.94 -15.83
C ASP A 197 6.93 2.00 -15.48
N ILE A 198 6.54 2.81 -14.48
CA ILE A 198 5.13 3.04 -14.20
C ILE A 198 4.46 3.58 -15.45
N GLU A 199 3.34 2.94 -15.80
CA GLU A 199 2.64 3.21 -17.03
C GLU A 199 2.33 4.71 -17.19
N GLN A 200 2.51 5.18 -18.42
CA GLN A 200 2.07 6.46 -18.95
C GLN A 200 2.81 7.71 -18.46
N SER A 201 3.66 7.69 -17.42
CA SER A 201 4.34 8.93 -17.04
C SER A 201 5.52 8.80 -16.07
N ALA A 202 6.64 9.49 -16.40
CA ALA A 202 7.72 9.75 -15.46
C ALA A 202 7.33 10.69 -14.29
N MET A 203 6.12 11.26 -14.31
CA MET A 203 5.63 12.14 -13.26
C MET A 203 5.52 11.44 -11.92
N TRP A 204 5.29 10.12 -11.89
CA TRP A 204 5.29 9.33 -10.68
C TRP A 204 6.62 9.45 -9.93
N TYR A 205 7.73 9.24 -10.64
CA TYR A 205 9.05 9.44 -10.04
C TYR A 205 9.28 10.90 -9.64
N ASN A 206 8.98 11.84 -10.52
CA ASN A 206 9.34 13.25 -10.30
C ASN A 206 8.60 13.88 -9.12
N LYS A 207 7.33 13.55 -8.92
CA LYS A 207 6.44 14.22 -7.96
C LYS A 207 6.26 13.52 -6.63
N ALA A 208 6.45 12.19 -6.54
CA ALA A 208 6.32 11.47 -5.28
C ALA A 208 7.35 11.93 -4.25
N ASP A 209 7.03 11.84 -2.97
CA ASP A 209 7.98 12.05 -1.87
C ASP A 209 8.71 10.77 -1.56
N LEU A 210 8.03 9.63 -1.58
CA LEU A 210 8.57 8.28 -1.51
C LEU A 210 8.12 7.45 -2.71
N GLY A 211 8.98 6.56 -3.17
CA GLY A 211 8.67 5.62 -4.24
C GLY A 211 9.17 4.22 -3.91
N VAL A 212 8.26 3.26 -3.87
CA VAL A 212 8.53 1.88 -3.47
C VAL A 212 8.24 0.92 -4.60
N ILE A 213 9.11 -0.06 -4.78
CA ILE A 213 8.95 -1.14 -5.75
C ILE A 213 8.82 -2.45 -4.97
N ILE A 214 7.73 -3.17 -5.20
CA ILE A 214 7.52 -4.51 -4.65
C ILE A 214 7.75 -5.53 -5.77
N HIS A 215 8.72 -6.40 -5.56
CA HIS A 215 9.08 -7.43 -6.53
C HIS A 215 9.23 -8.77 -5.84
N ARG A 216 8.57 -9.79 -6.36
CA ARG A 216 8.62 -11.16 -5.80
C ARG A 216 9.34 -12.08 -6.76
N ARG A 217 10.36 -12.77 -6.24
CA ARG A 217 11.12 -13.76 -6.99
C ARG A 217 11.55 -14.90 -6.07
N ASP A 218 11.36 -16.12 -6.50
CA ASP A 218 11.80 -17.35 -5.79
C ASP A 218 11.34 -17.39 -4.32
N GLY A 219 10.11 -16.96 -4.05
CA GLY A 219 9.53 -16.92 -2.70
C GLY A 219 9.96 -15.72 -1.85
N VAL A 220 10.96 -14.95 -2.27
CA VAL A 220 11.43 -13.75 -1.59
C VAL A 220 10.78 -12.51 -2.19
N THR A 221 10.29 -11.63 -1.33
CA THR A 221 9.75 -10.32 -1.72
C THR A 221 10.79 -9.25 -1.42
N LEU A 222 11.22 -8.55 -2.45
CA LEU A 222 12.04 -7.35 -2.36
C LEU A 222 11.09 -6.14 -2.22
N ALA A 223 11.28 -5.36 -1.16
CA ALA A 223 10.72 -4.02 -1.03
C ALA A 223 11.87 -3.00 -1.20
N ARG A 224 11.91 -2.36 -2.36
CA ARG A 224 12.94 -1.35 -2.68
C ARG A 224 12.37 0.04 -2.54
N VAL A 225 12.93 0.84 -1.65
CA VAL A 225 12.70 2.29 -1.66
C VAL A 225 13.64 2.90 -2.71
N ALA A 226 13.09 3.11 -3.91
CA ALA A 226 13.83 3.61 -5.07
C ALA A 226 13.92 5.14 -5.09
N LYS A 227 13.04 5.80 -4.34
CA LYS A 227 13.04 7.25 -4.17
C LYS A 227 12.70 7.63 -2.74
N SER A 228 13.47 8.56 -2.20
CA SER A 228 13.16 9.33 -1.01
C SER A 228 13.53 10.79 -1.27
N ARG A 229 12.61 11.72 -1.03
CA ARG A 229 12.87 13.16 -1.26
C ARG A 229 13.64 13.79 -0.10
N TYR A 230 13.47 13.24 1.10
CA TYR A 230 14.03 13.75 2.34
C TYR A 230 14.69 12.60 3.10
N GLU A 231 15.84 12.13 2.58
CA GLU A 231 16.52 10.90 3.07
C GLU A 231 16.91 10.98 4.55
N ASP A 232 17.16 12.15 5.07
CA ASP A 232 17.48 12.41 6.48
C ASP A 232 16.25 12.37 7.41
N ILE A 233 15.03 12.45 6.85
CA ILE A 233 13.79 12.52 7.62
C ILE A 233 12.94 11.26 7.46
N ILE A 234 12.67 10.85 6.20
CA ILE A 234 11.69 9.80 5.89
C ILE A 234 12.32 8.48 5.46
N GLY A 235 13.65 8.35 5.59
CA GLY A 235 14.40 7.14 5.28
C GLY A 235 15.20 7.26 3.99
N LYS A 236 16.29 6.49 3.92
CA LYS A 236 17.21 6.47 2.77
C LYS A 236 16.74 5.45 1.74
N ARG A 237 17.10 5.68 0.47
CA ARG A 237 16.91 4.64 -0.56
C ARG A 237 17.64 3.36 -0.16
N GLY A 238 17.00 2.23 -0.43
CA GLY A 238 17.60 0.93 -0.11
C GLY A 238 16.62 -0.22 -0.31
N ASP A 239 17.10 -1.40 -0.03
CA ASP A 239 16.43 -2.67 -0.26
C ASP A 239 16.22 -3.41 1.06
N THR A 240 15.02 -3.93 1.24
CA THR A 240 14.73 -4.89 2.32
C THR A 240 14.06 -6.11 1.70
N HIS A 241 14.46 -7.27 2.14
CA HIS A 241 13.92 -8.54 1.66
C HIS A 241 13.03 -9.17 2.71
N PHE A 242 11.96 -9.82 2.27
CA PHE A 242 10.97 -10.46 3.13
C PHE A 242 10.58 -11.83 2.60
N ILE A 243 10.23 -12.72 3.53
CA ILE A 243 9.49 -13.93 3.23
C ILE A 243 8.07 -13.74 3.72
N PHE A 244 7.10 -13.96 2.83
CA PHE A 244 5.69 -13.88 3.17
C PHE A 244 5.21 -15.21 3.76
N ASP A 245 4.64 -15.12 4.94
CA ASP A 245 3.97 -16.23 5.61
C ASP A 245 2.47 -16.19 5.30
N GLU A 246 2.01 -17.15 4.49
CA GLU A 246 0.61 -17.22 4.06
C GLU A 246 -0.35 -17.61 5.20
N GLU A 247 0.12 -18.27 6.24
CA GLU A 247 -0.70 -18.68 7.37
C GLU A 247 -1.04 -17.50 8.26
N THR A 248 -0.07 -16.64 8.49
CA THR A 248 -0.18 -15.50 9.40
C THR A 248 -0.42 -14.17 8.69
N ALA A 249 -0.29 -14.14 7.37
CA ALA A 249 -0.30 -12.94 6.53
C ALA A 249 0.77 -11.90 6.92
N HIS A 250 1.92 -12.36 7.43
CA HIS A 250 3.05 -11.52 7.80
C HIS A 250 4.15 -11.58 6.75
N PHE A 251 4.84 -10.44 6.62
CA PHE A 251 6.13 -10.37 5.95
C PHE A 251 7.22 -10.36 7.01
N ASN A 252 8.02 -11.40 7.04
CA ASN A 252 9.15 -11.54 7.94
C ASN A 252 10.42 -11.11 7.21
N GLU A 253 11.21 -10.24 7.82
CA GLU A 253 12.46 -9.78 7.23
C GLU A 253 13.40 -10.96 6.98
N TYR A 254 14.02 -10.94 5.81
CA TYR A 254 14.96 -11.96 5.37
C TYR A 254 16.27 -11.28 4.96
N ILE A 255 17.35 -11.70 5.59
CA ILE A 255 18.70 -11.24 5.23
C ILE A 255 19.28 -12.30 4.30
N PRO A 256 19.47 -11.99 2.99
CA PRO A 256 20.11 -12.94 2.08
C PRO A 256 21.51 -13.29 2.57
N GLU A 257 21.84 -14.58 2.59
CA GLU A 257 23.23 -15.00 2.83
C GLU A 257 24.09 -14.45 1.69
N ILE A 258 25.05 -13.61 2.03
CA ILE A 258 26.05 -13.15 1.07
C ILE A 258 27.03 -14.34 0.96
N PHE A 259 26.89 -15.14 -0.09
CA PHE A 259 27.95 -16.05 -0.48
C PHE A 259 29.12 -15.19 -1.00
N GLU A 260 30.18 -15.12 -0.21
CA GLU A 260 31.48 -14.57 -0.63
C GLU A 260 32.10 -15.39 -1.79
#